data_b633aa18aa186d394843bdfc7b236ef0
#
_entry.id   b633aa18aa186d394843bdfc7b236ef0
#
_cell.length_a   1.000
_cell.length_b   1.000
_cell.length_c   1.000
_cell.angle_alpha   90.00
_cell.angle_beta   90.00
_cell.angle_gamma   90.00
#
_symmetry.space_group_name_H-M   'P 1'
#
loop_
_entity.id
_entity.type
_entity.pdbx_description
1 polymer ?
#
loop_
_entity_poly.entity_id
_entity_poly.type
_entity_poly.pdbx_seq_one_letter_code
_entity_poly.pdbx_strand_id
1 'polypeptide(L)'
;MIETKRDKVQKFTIVILTIFAIVNFELLFLKFININNSIISLYTKISIILLIFYISYRLIKNGITVQRLLNLLPDIIFIFIGLLVTDSERVFQFFLIGRQIISLINMRTLSNNKGKITDKISDNPPVLVMLTFFFTIFIGSLLLMLPVSTVHGEETTLLGAIFTSTSATCVTGLIVYDTGTHFTLFGQMIILTLIQIGGLGIMTISSAFAIILGQKLSLRRESIMQNVSGESSKLDMINLVKNVIIVTITLELLGATILYFTFISKSYNINSAMYHAIFHSVSAFCNAGFSLYPDSLMRYLDNFSINFAITSLIIMGGIGFPVMKDIQRTIKNRVSFKRLSLHSKIVISSTIVLLAMGTIVFFISEYNNEMKGFNFQDRMFASYFQSVTTRTAGFNTIDTSNLSKGSSFASGILMFIGASPGSTGGGVKTTALVVVLVAVIAMFRGHKDVNIFKRKVSEKIIKKVMALVAASVAFLALMIFLLLLVEPFTFEKTVFEAISAFGTVGLSMGITNSLSSAGQIIIVLLMYLGRVGPLTLMFAISETKDRSYFTFTEEKISIG
;
A
#
# COMPACT_ATOMS: atom_id res chain seq x y z
N MET A 1 32.62 -36.06 -14.42
CA MET A 1 31.24 -35.59 -14.24
C MET A 1 30.74 -35.17 -15.59
N ILE A 2 29.95 -35.98 -16.29
CA ILE A 2 29.53 -35.74 -17.70
C ILE A 2 28.39 -34.74 -17.66
N GLU A 3 28.65 -33.52 -18.12
CA GLU A 3 27.63 -32.51 -18.33
C GLU A 3 26.65 -33.04 -19.39
N THR A 4 25.43 -33.32 -19.00
CA THR A 4 24.45 -33.94 -19.91
C THR A 4 24.12 -32.95 -21.03
N LYS A 5 23.89 -33.47 -22.26
CA LYS A 5 23.46 -32.66 -23.46
C LYS A 5 22.28 -31.74 -23.14
N ARG A 6 21.56 -32.08 -22.09
CA ARG A 6 20.42 -31.36 -21.50
C ARG A 6 20.83 -30.03 -20.82
N ASP A 7 21.97 -30.04 -20.08
CA ASP A 7 22.45 -28.84 -19.37
C ASP A 7 23.03 -27.80 -20.33
N LYS A 8 23.65 -28.26 -21.45
CA LYS A 8 24.16 -27.37 -22.49
C LYS A 8 23.05 -26.62 -23.23
N VAL A 9 21.94 -27.32 -23.61
CA VAL A 9 20.79 -26.69 -24.27
C VAL A 9 20.11 -25.69 -23.32
N GLN A 10 20.02 -26.00 -22.04
CA GLN A 10 19.40 -25.13 -21.05
C GLN A 10 20.25 -23.87 -20.83
N LYS A 11 21.59 -24.00 -20.72
CA LYS A 11 22.52 -22.85 -20.62
C LYS A 11 22.44 -21.96 -21.89
N PHE A 12 22.39 -22.57 -23.07
CA PHE A 12 22.28 -21.85 -24.33
C PHE A 12 20.96 -21.06 -24.43
N THR A 13 19.85 -21.65 -24.02
CA THR A 13 18.53 -20.97 -23.99
C THR A 13 18.52 -19.81 -23.00
N ILE A 14 19.19 -19.94 -21.85
CA ILE A 14 19.34 -18.86 -20.86
C ILE A 14 20.12 -17.69 -21.47
N VAL A 15 21.24 -17.96 -22.13
CA VAL A 15 22.08 -16.93 -22.75
C VAL A 15 21.28 -16.17 -23.82
N ILE A 16 20.56 -16.87 -24.69
CA ILE A 16 19.72 -16.23 -25.72
C ILE A 16 18.66 -15.34 -25.09
N LEU A 17 17.91 -15.82 -24.11
CA LEU A 17 16.87 -15.03 -23.44
C LEU A 17 17.46 -13.82 -22.68
N THR A 18 18.65 -13.96 -22.12
CA THR A 18 19.34 -12.84 -21.46
C THR A 18 19.77 -11.77 -22.46
N ILE A 19 20.33 -12.18 -23.61
CA ILE A 19 20.70 -11.26 -24.69
C ILE A 19 19.46 -10.53 -25.20
N PHE A 20 18.34 -11.26 -25.42
CA PHE A 20 17.07 -10.65 -25.84
C PHE A 20 16.51 -9.68 -24.80
N ALA A 21 16.64 -9.97 -23.50
CA ALA A 21 16.22 -9.06 -22.44
C ALA A 21 17.02 -7.76 -22.44
N ILE A 22 18.35 -7.86 -22.62
CA ILE A 22 19.26 -6.70 -22.69
C ILE A 22 18.96 -5.87 -23.93
N VAL A 23 18.80 -6.49 -25.09
CA VAL A 23 18.51 -5.77 -26.36
C VAL A 23 17.12 -5.12 -26.32
N ASN A 24 16.11 -5.75 -25.74
CA ASN A 24 14.80 -5.12 -25.53
C ASN A 24 14.88 -3.92 -24.58
N PHE A 25 15.69 -4.00 -23.53
CA PHE A 25 15.92 -2.90 -22.60
C PHE A 25 16.65 -1.74 -23.29
N GLU A 26 17.69 -2.02 -24.09
CA GLU A 26 18.42 -1.01 -24.88
C GLU A 26 17.51 -0.37 -25.94
N LEU A 27 16.69 -1.13 -26.65
CA LEU A 27 15.76 -0.59 -27.64
C LEU A 27 14.71 0.34 -27.02
N LEU A 28 14.31 0.08 -25.78
CA LEU A 28 13.42 0.96 -25.03
C LEU A 28 14.11 2.29 -24.68
N PHE A 29 15.40 2.25 -24.36
CA PHE A 29 16.22 3.43 -24.08
C PHE A 29 16.57 4.21 -25.36
N LEU A 30 16.87 3.51 -26.47
CA LEU A 30 17.22 4.10 -27.76
C LEU A 30 16.02 4.75 -28.46
N LYS A 31 14.79 4.38 -28.14
CA LYS A 31 13.58 5.06 -28.63
C LYS A 31 13.43 6.49 -28.10
N PHE A 32 14.08 6.84 -27.00
CA PHE A 32 14.27 8.25 -26.61
C PHE A 32 15.14 9.03 -27.61
N ILE A 33 15.82 8.35 -28.55
CA ILE A 33 16.78 8.92 -29.52
C ILE A 33 16.27 8.82 -30.99
N ASN A 34 14.96 8.76 -31.24
CA ASN A 34 14.35 8.81 -32.58
C ASN A 34 14.76 7.69 -33.58
N ILE A 35 14.69 6.43 -33.20
CA ILE A 35 14.91 5.30 -34.12
C ILE A 35 13.61 4.90 -34.82
N ASN A 36 13.74 4.46 -36.07
CA ASN A 36 12.68 4.11 -37.00
C ASN A 36 11.74 3.01 -36.46
N ASN A 37 10.44 3.30 -36.34
CA ASN A 37 9.40 2.44 -35.79
C ASN A 37 9.32 1.04 -36.44
N SER A 38 9.72 0.89 -37.72
CA SER A 38 9.69 -0.39 -38.42
C SER A 38 10.70 -1.42 -37.88
N ILE A 39 11.85 -0.99 -37.40
CA ILE A 39 12.87 -1.90 -36.82
C ILE A 39 12.39 -2.43 -35.47
N ILE A 40 11.74 -1.59 -34.67
CA ILE A 40 11.20 -1.95 -33.36
C ILE A 40 10.04 -2.96 -33.54
N SER A 41 9.14 -2.72 -34.50
CA SER A 41 8.04 -3.64 -34.84
C SER A 41 8.54 -5.01 -35.30
N LEU A 42 9.58 -5.05 -36.15
CA LEU A 42 10.17 -6.30 -36.59
C LEU A 42 10.77 -7.09 -35.41
N TYR A 43 11.48 -6.41 -34.52
CA TYR A 43 12.12 -7.03 -33.35
C TYR A 43 11.10 -7.57 -32.34
N THR A 44 10.00 -6.84 -32.10
CA THR A 44 8.91 -7.31 -31.25
C THR A 44 8.24 -8.57 -31.81
N LYS A 45 7.98 -8.61 -33.11
CA LYS A 45 7.44 -9.81 -33.80
C LYS A 45 8.36 -11.02 -33.68
N ILE A 46 9.67 -10.85 -33.88
CA ILE A 46 10.66 -11.91 -33.68
C ILE A 46 10.68 -12.41 -32.23
N SER A 47 10.58 -11.51 -31.25
CA SER A 47 10.54 -11.88 -29.84
C SER A 47 9.31 -12.71 -29.47
N ILE A 48 8.13 -12.41 -30.06
CA ILE A 48 6.91 -13.22 -29.89
C ILE A 48 7.08 -14.62 -30.47
N ILE A 49 7.61 -14.72 -31.71
CA ILE A 49 7.82 -16.00 -32.38
C ILE A 49 8.75 -16.90 -31.57
N LEU A 50 9.85 -16.36 -31.07
CA LEU A 50 10.78 -17.09 -30.20
C LEU A 50 10.14 -17.52 -28.88
N LEU A 51 9.25 -16.72 -28.34
CA LEU A 51 8.48 -17.04 -27.14
C LEU A 51 7.53 -18.21 -27.37
N ILE A 52 6.77 -18.17 -28.46
CA ILE A 52 5.86 -19.25 -28.87
C ILE A 52 6.66 -20.54 -29.10
N PHE A 53 7.79 -20.43 -29.77
CA PHE A 53 8.68 -21.58 -30.00
C PHE A 53 9.22 -22.16 -28.69
N TYR A 54 9.62 -21.34 -27.72
CA TYR A 54 10.07 -21.76 -26.41
C TYR A 54 8.98 -22.49 -25.62
N ILE A 55 7.75 -21.97 -25.64
CA ILE A 55 6.60 -22.60 -24.95
C ILE A 55 6.26 -23.94 -25.61
N SER A 56 6.20 -23.98 -26.95
CA SER A 56 5.92 -25.18 -27.70
C SER A 56 6.98 -26.27 -27.45
N TYR A 57 8.26 -25.91 -27.48
CA TYR A 57 9.35 -26.80 -27.14
C TYR A 57 9.23 -27.36 -25.71
N ARG A 58 8.85 -26.53 -24.76
CA ARG A 58 8.70 -26.92 -23.35
C ARG A 58 7.51 -27.86 -23.14
N LEU A 59 6.42 -27.68 -23.85
CA LEU A 59 5.24 -28.55 -23.84
C LEU A 59 5.54 -29.92 -24.46
N ILE A 60 6.17 -29.95 -25.64
CA ILE A 60 6.50 -31.18 -26.37
C ILE A 60 7.47 -32.05 -25.56
N LYS A 61 8.51 -31.43 -24.98
CA LYS A 61 9.58 -32.16 -24.29
C LYS A 61 9.18 -32.75 -22.93
N ASN A 62 8.28 -32.12 -22.21
CA ASN A 62 7.97 -32.47 -20.82
C ASN A 62 6.61 -33.15 -20.65
N GLY A 63 5.82 -33.30 -21.70
CA GLY A 63 4.44 -33.82 -21.66
C GLY A 63 3.44 -32.86 -21.03
N ILE A 64 2.17 -33.00 -21.36
CA ILE A 64 1.09 -32.12 -20.88
C ILE A 64 0.57 -32.65 -19.55
N THR A 65 0.82 -31.92 -18.44
CA THR A 65 0.18 -32.15 -17.14
C THR A 65 -0.47 -30.85 -16.68
N VAL A 66 -1.59 -30.93 -15.95
CA VAL A 66 -2.36 -29.77 -15.47
C VAL A 66 -1.47 -28.80 -14.66
N GLN A 67 -0.58 -29.33 -13.84
CA GLN A 67 0.34 -28.53 -13.03
C GLN A 67 1.40 -27.79 -13.86
N ARG A 68 1.77 -28.34 -15.01
CA ARG A 68 2.70 -27.69 -15.97
C ARG A 68 2.00 -26.66 -16.83
N LEU A 69 0.73 -26.89 -17.17
CA LEU A 69 -0.11 -25.92 -17.86
C LEU A 69 -0.32 -24.68 -16.96
N LEU A 70 -0.59 -24.87 -15.68
CA LEU A 70 -0.67 -23.77 -14.70
C LEU A 70 0.64 -22.98 -14.58
N ASN A 71 1.79 -23.64 -14.70
CA ASN A 71 3.10 -22.98 -14.70
C ASN A 71 3.40 -22.19 -15.99
N LEU A 72 2.68 -22.49 -17.08
CA LEU A 72 2.76 -21.78 -18.36
C LEU A 72 1.66 -20.73 -18.50
N LEU A 73 0.69 -20.71 -17.59
CA LEU A 73 -0.43 -19.77 -17.59
C LEU A 73 0.05 -18.30 -17.65
N PRO A 74 1.07 -17.86 -16.90
CA PRO A 74 1.63 -16.53 -17.02
C PRO A 74 2.14 -16.25 -18.46
N ASP A 75 2.83 -17.21 -19.06
CA ASP A 75 3.37 -17.07 -20.41
C ASP A 75 2.26 -16.96 -21.49
N ILE A 76 1.19 -17.72 -21.31
CA ILE A 76 0.01 -17.69 -22.19
C ILE A 76 -0.75 -16.37 -22.03
N ILE A 77 -0.93 -15.91 -20.79
CA ILE A 77 -1.55 -14.61 -20.50
C ILE A 77 -0.73 -13.47 -21.13
N PHE A 78 0.60 -13.53 -21.03
CA PHE A 78 1.48 -12.54 -21.64
C PHE A 78 1.36 -12.48 -23.17
N ILE A 79 1.26 -13.62 -23.84
CA ILE A 79 1.04 -13.67 -25.28
C ILE A 79 -0.34 -13.10 -25.63
N PHE A 80 -1.37 -13.48 -24.87
CA PHE A 80 -2.73 -13.03 -25.12
C PHE A 80 -2.87 -11.51 -24.94
N ILE A 81 -2.30 -10.96 -23.86
CA ILE A 81 -2.25 -9.51 -23.65
C ILE A 81 -1.43 -8.83 -24.76
N GLY A 82 -0.30 -9.41 -25.16
CA GLY A 82 0.53 -8.87 -26.24
C GLY A 82 -0.20 -8.84 -27.60
N LEU A 83 -1.07 -9.79 -27.86
CA LEU A 83 -1.90 -9.82 -29.06
C LEU A 83 -3.07 -8.82 -29.02
N LEU A 84 -3.59 -8.51 -27.81
CA LEU A 84 -4.64 -7.51 -27.62
C LEU A 84 -4.11 -6.07 -27.69
N VAL A 85 -2.83 -5.85 -27.47
CA VAL A 85 -2.17 -4.53 -27.37
C VAL A 85 -1.37 -4.21 -28.64
N THR A 86 -1.81 -4.69 -29.80
CA THR A 86 -1.10 -4.51 -31.07
C THR A 86 -0.88 -3.04 -31.49
N ASP A 87 -1.70 -2.12 -30.97
CA ASP A 87 -1.64 -0.69 -31.35
C ASP A 87 -0.66 0.14 -30.52
N SER A 88 -0.12 -0.39 -29.42
CA SER A 88 0.86 0.29 -28.56
C SER A 88 2.14 -0.53 -28.39
N GLU A 89 3.07 -0.35 -29.32
CA GLU A 89 4.37 -1.04 -29.31
C GLU A 89 5.17 -0.84 -28.00
N ARG A 90 5.03 0.32 -27.34
CA ARG A 90 5.72 0.64 -26.08
C ARG A 90 5.26 -0.27 -24.94
N VAL A 91 3.95 -0.42 -24.78
CA VAL A 91 3.37 -1.24 -23.70
C VAL A 91 3.74 -2.71 -23.91
N PHE A 92 3.72 -3.17 -25.15
CA PHE A 92 4.12 -4.53 -25.48
C PHE A 92 5.59 -4.83 -25.14
N GLN A 93 6.52 -3.90 -25.40
CA GLN A 93 7.93 -4.03 -25.05
C GLN A 93 8.15 -4.13 -23.53
N PHE A 94 7.44 -3.34 -22.73
CA PHE A 94 7.49 -3.44 -21.26
C PHE A 94 7.00 -4.79 -20.76
N PHE A 95 5.93 -5.32 -21.34
CA PHE A 95 5.45 -6.68 -21.02
C PHE A 95 6.48 -7.75 -21.36
N LEU A 96 7.14 -7.67 -22.51
CA LEU A 96 8.21 -8.58 -22.89
C LEU A 96 9.39 -8.54 -21.91
N ILE A 97 9.82 -7.35 -21.49
CA ILE A 97 10.91 -7.20 -20.51
C ILE A 97 10.52 -7.78 -19.15
N GLY A 98 9.34 -7.44 -18.64
CA GLY A 98 8.84 -7.97 -17.37
C GLY A 98 8.79 -9.50 -17.37
N ARG A 99 8.28 -10.09 -18.45
CA ARG A 99 8.26 -11.55 -18.62
C ARG A 99 9.66 -12.15 -18.71
N GLN A 100 10.57 -11.53 -19.43
CA GLN A 100 11.94 -12.01 -19.55
C GLN A 100 12.65 -12.00 -18.19
N ILE A 101 12.45 -10.96 -17.36
CA ILE A 101 12.93 -10.89 -15.99
C ILE A 101 12.35 -12.04 -15.15
N ILE A 102 11.04 -12.30 -15.22
CA ILE A 102 10.39 -13.41 -14.51
C ILE A 102 10.96 -14.75 -14.98
N SER A 103 11.20 -14.92 -16.29
CA SER A 103 11.80 -16.15 -16.84
C SER A 103 13.23 -16.35 -16.34
N LEU A 104 14.04 -15.30 -16.24
CA LEU A 104 15.40 -15.34 -15.70
C LEU A 104 15.41 -15.70 -14.21
N ILE A 105 14.47 -15.16 -13.43
CA ILE A 105 14.29 -15.51 -12.01
C ILE A 105 13.90 -16.99 -11.87
N ASN A 106 12.93 -17.46 -12.65
CA ASN A 106 12.48 -18.86 -12.62
C ASN A 106 13.57 -19.84 -13.08
N MET A 107 14.43 -19.46 -14.02
CA MET A 107 15.53 -20.31 -14.48
C MET A 107 16.69 -20.40 -13.48
N ARG A 108 16.98 -19.34 -12.73
CA ARG A 108 17.94 -19.39 -11.62
C ARG A 108 17.48 -20.32 -10.49
N THR A 109 16.18 -20.45 -10.28
CA THR A 109 15.62 -21.41 -9.28
C THR A 109 15.70 -22.87 -9.74
N LEU A 110 15.82 -23.14 -11.05
CA LEU A 110 15.98 -24.48 -11.65
C LEU A 110 17.46 -24.90 -11.79
N SER A 111 18.40 -23.98 -11.80
CA SER A 111 19.84 -24.24 -11.75
C SER A 111 20.20 -24.71 -10.34
N ASN A 112 20.92 -25.83 -10.23
CA ASN A 112 21.27 -26.54 -8.99
C ASN A 112 22.09 -25.76 -7.93
N ASN A 113 22.24 -24.44 -8.06
CA ASN A 113 22.68 -23.54 -7.00
C ASN A 113 21.48 -23.10 -6.14
N LYS A 114 20.64 -24.05 -5.72
CA LYS A 114 19.72 -23.88 -4.61
C LYS A 114 20.51 -23.45 -3.40
N GLY A 115 20.36 -22.22 -2.93
CA GLY A 115 20.68 -22.00 -1.55
C GLY A 115 21.26 -20.66 -1.13
N LYS A 116 21.74 -19.75 -1.99
CA LYS A 116 22.36 -18.53 -1.44
C LYS A 116 21.57 -17.24 -1.58
N ILE A 117 20.84 -17.00 -2.66
CA ILE A 117 20.13 -15.73 -2.86
C ILE A 117 18.64 -15.88 -2.50
N THR A 118 17.98 -16.93 -2.97
CA THR A 118 16.56 -17.21 -2.63
C THR A 118 16.39 -17.52 -1.15
N ASP A 119 17.33 -18.23 -0.55
CA ASP A 119 17.31 -18.49 0.89
C ASP A 119 17.59 -17.22 1.68
N LYS A 120 18.58 -16.39 1.27
CA LYS A 120 18.81 -15.08 1.90
C LYS A 120 17.61 -14.13 1.82
N ILE A 121 16.91 -14.10 0.67
CA ILE A 121 15.68 -13.28 0.50
C ILE A 121 14.52 -13.89 1.27
N SER A 122 14.34 -15.21 1.20
CA SER A 122 13.31 -15.94 1.95
C SER A 122 13.53 -15.87 3.47
N ASP A 123 14.78 -15.72 3.88
CA ASP A 123 15.22 -15.66 5.27
C ASP A 123 15.11 -14.26 5.87
N ASN A 124 14.86 -13.24 5.04
CA ASN A 124 14.75 -11.86 5.47
C ASN A 124 13.32 -11.32 5.19
N PRO A 125 12.39 -11.44 6.18
CA PRO A 125 10.98 -11.07 6.02
C PRO A 125 10.75 -9.65 5.53
N PRO A 126 11.47 -8.65 6.09
CA PRO A 126 11.35 -7.28 5.64
C PRO A 126 11.63 -7.11 4.14
N VAL A 127 12.67 -7.77 3.64
CA VAL A 127 13.02 -7.72 2.20
C VAL A 127 11.92 -8.36 1.34
N LEU A 128 11.33 -9.47 1.81
CA LEU A 128 10.24 -10.11 1.08
C LEU A 128 9.02 -9.20 0.96
N VAL A 129 8.67 -8.49 2.04
CA VAL A 129 7.58 -7.51 2.05
C VAL A 129 7.87 -6.39 1.05
N MET A 130 9.06 -5.79 1.10
CA MET A 130 9.45 -4.74 0.15
C MET A 130 9.34 -5.20 -1.30
N LEU A 131 9.89 -6.37 -1.62
CA LEU A 131 9.85 -6.91 -2.98
C LEU A 131 8.42 -7.18 -3.47
N THR A 132 7.55 -7.71 -2.63
CA THR A 132 6.15 -7.95 -3.02
C THR A 132 5.40 -6.66 -3.33
N PHE A 133 5.57 -5.59 -2.54
CA PHE A 133 5.02 -4.27 -2.87
C PHE A 133 5.58 -3.73 -4.18
N PHE A 134 6.89 -3.79 -4.34
CA PHE A 134 7.56 -3.34 -5.56
C PHE A 134 7.01 -4.05 -6.80
N PHE A 135 6.88 -5.39 -6.77
CA PHE A 135 6.33 -6.14 -7.91
C PHE A 135 4.85 -5.85 -8.15
N THR A 136 4.05 -5.66 -7.10
CA THR A 136 2.64 -5.29 -7.25
C THR A 136 2.51 -3.92 -7.92
N ILE A 137 3.29 -2.93 -7.48
CA ILE A 137 3.33 -1.59 -8.07
C ILE A 137 3.79 -1.67 -9.52
N PHE A 138 4.84 -2.42 -9.79
CA PHE A 138 5.39 -2.58 -11.14
C PHE A 138 4.37 -3.20 -12.10
N ILE A 139 3.70 -4.29 -11.71
CA ILE A 139 2.66 -4.93 -12.52
C ILE A 139 1.46 -3.99 -12.70
N GLY A 140 1.02 -3.32 -11.62
CA GLY A 140 -0.07 -2.37 -11.66
C GLY A 140 0.22 -1.20 -12.60
N SER A 141 1.44 -0.65 -12.59
CA SER A 141 1.83 0.43 -13.50
C SER A 141 1.81 -0.01 -14.98
N LEU A 142 2.26 -1.22 -15.27
CA LEU A 142 2.19 -1.78 -16.62
C LEU A 142 0.73 -1.93 -17.11
N LEU A 143 -0.15 -2.40 -16.24
CA LEU A 143 -1.57 -2.55 -16.57
C LEU A 143 -2.27 -1.20 -16.77
N LEU A 144 -1.93 -0.18 -15.98
CA LEU A 144 -2.49 1.17 -16.12
C LEU A 144 -1.98 1.92 -17.37
N MET A 145 -0.84 1.52 -17.92
CA MET A 145 -0.32 2.06 -19.19
C MET A 145 -1.00 1.46 -20.44
N LEU A 146 -1.83 0.45 -20.28
CA LEU A 146 -2.54 -0.13 -21.43
C LEU A 146 -3.53 0.89 -22.03
N PRO A 147 -3.63 1.01 -23.37
CA PRO A 147 -4.59 1.91 -24.01
C PRO A 147 -6.05 1.66 -23.60
N VAL A 148 -6.38 0.42 -23.25
CA VAL A 148 -7.72 0.04 -22.75
C VAL A 148 -7.99 0.60 -21.34
N SER A 149 -6.95 0.95 -20.59
CA SER A 149 -7.07 1.48 -19.22
C SER A 149 -7.42 2.95 -19.18
N THR A 150 -7.19 3.70 -20.27
CA THR A 150 -7.42 5.16 -20.36
C THR A 150 -8.53 5.49 -21.32
N VAL A 151 -9.18 6.64 -21.12
CA VAL A 151 -10.21 7.16 -22.02
C VAL A 151 -9.56 7.54 -23.36
N HIS A 152 -10.27 7.36 -24.46
CA HIS A 152 -9.75 7.62 -25.81
C HIS A 152 -9.13 9.02 -25.95
N GLY A 153 -7.86 9.06 -26.39
CA GLY A 153 -7.09 10.29 -26.61
C GLY A 153 -6.22 10.72 -25.43
N GLU A 154 -6.31 10.08 -24.28
CA GLU A 154 -5.46 10.36 -23.13
C GLU A 154 -4.38 9.28 -22.94
N GLU A 155 -3.12 9.69 -22.88
CA GLU A 155 -2.00 8.77 -22.62
C GLU A 155 -1.54 8.90 -21.18
N THR A 156 -1.45 7.77 -20.47
CA THR A 156 -0.81 7.73 -19.14
C THR A 156 0.69 7.65 -19.30
N THR A 157 1.42 8.63 -18.78
CA THR A 157 2.89 8.58 -18.74
C THR A 157 3.38 7.45 -17.84
N LEU A 158 4.58 6.93 -18.10
CA LEU A 158 5.17 5.89 -17.24
C LEU A 158 5.24 6.32 -15.76
N LEU A 159 5.67 7.56 -15.52
CA LEU A 159 5.78 8.10 -14.16
C LEU A 159 4.41 8.25 -13.50
N GLY A 160 3.41 8.75 -14.24
CA GLY A 160 2.04 8.85 -13.73
C GLY A 160 1.40 7.49 -13.46
N ALA A 161 1.70 6.46 -14.28
CA ALA A 161 1.26 5.09 -14.02
C ALA A 161 1.92 4.51 -12.75
N ILE A 162 3.23 4.73 -12.56
CA ILE A 162 3.96 4.33 -11.35
C ILE A 162 3.39 5.07 -10.13
N PHE A 163 3.13 6.37 -10.25
CA PHE A 163 2.55 7.17 -9.18
C PHE A 163 1.17 6.63 -8.77
N THR A 164 0.25 6.47 -9.72
CA THR A 164 -1.11 5.96 -9.48
C THR A 164 -1.09 4.54 -8.92
N SER A 165 -0.27 3.65 -9.50
CA SER A 165 -0.12 2.27 -9.00
C SER A 165 0.47 2.23 -7.59
N THR A 166 1.45 3.10 -7.29
CA THR A 166 2.02 3.22 -5.93
C THR A 166 0.99 3.74 -4.96
N SER A 167 0.27 4.81 -5.32
CA SER A 167 -0.80 5.39 -4.50
C SER A 167 -1.90 4.38 -4.20
N ALA A 168 -2.35 3.61 -5.20
CA ALA A 168 -3.36 2.58 -5.04
C ALA A 168 -2.86 1.41 -4.18
N THR A 169 -1.67 0.87 -4.46
CA THR A 169 -1.09 -0.27 -3.73
C THR A 169 -0.69 0.11 -2.30
N CYS A 170 -0.14 1.31 -2.08
CA CYS A 170 0.17 1.82 -0.76
C CYS A 170 -1.06 2.36 -0.03
N VAL A 171 -2.22 2.40 -0.72
CA VAL A 171 -3.49 2.85 -0.16
C VAL A 171 -3.35 4.29 0.35
N THR A 172 -2.82 5.17 -0.49
CA THR A 172 -2.56 6.56 -0.14
C THR A 172 -3.67 7.49 -0.59
N GLY A 173 -4.06 7.45 -1.88
CA GLY A 173 -5.12 8.30 -2.42
C GLY A 173 -4.65 9.60 -3.08
N LEU A 174 -3.35 9.92 -3.09
CA LEU A 174 -2.82 11.00 -3.92
C LEU A 174 -2.93 10.63 -5.40
N ILE A 175 -3.43 11.54 -6.22
CA ILE A 175 -3.69 11.30 -7.65
C ILE A 175 -3.03 12.36 -8.51
N VAL A 176 -2.36 11.93 -9.57
CA VAL A 176 -1.89 12.80 -10.67
C VAL A 176 -2.93 12.87 -11.77
N TYR A 177 -3.66 11.77 -11.98
CA TYR A 177 -4.78 11.67 -12.92
C TYR A 177 -6.07 11.41 -12.15
N ASP A 178 -7.13 12.11 -12.52
CA ASP A 178 -8.46 11.86 -11.92
C ASP A 178 -8.94 10.45 -12.26
N THR A 179 -9.37 9.72 -11.22
CA THR A 179 -9.71 8.30 -11.36
C THR A 179 -10.97 8.08 -12.19
N GLY A 180 -11.95 8.96 -12.05
CA GLY A 180 -13.26 8.81 -12.69
C GLY A 180 -13.28 9.25 -14.15
N THR A 181 -12.46 10.23 -14.52
CA THR A 181 -12.48 10.84 -15.86
C THR A 181 -11.35 10.36 -16.76
N HIS A 182 -10.15 10.12 -16.22
CA HIS A 182 -8.98 9.68 -17.00
C HIS A 182 -8.98 8.17 -17.28
N PHE A 183 -9.41 7.34 -16.31
CA PHE A 183 -9.38 5.89 -16.44
C PHE A 183 -10.73 5.33 -16.88
N THR A 184 -10.69 4.38 -17.85
CA THR A 184 -11.86 3.58 -18.22
C THR A 184 -12.29 2.67 -17.05
N LEU A 185 -13.46 2.03 -17.19
CA LEU A 185 -13.91 1.01 -16.23
C LEU A 185 -12.81 -0.06 -15.98
N PHE A 186 -12.08 -0.46 -17.01
CA PHE A 186 -10.99 -1.43 -16.90
C PHE A 186 -9.84 -0.88 -16.04
N GLY A 187 -9.38 0.36 -16.29
CA GLY A 187 -8.36 1.02 -15.48
C GLY A 187 -8.79 1.22 -14.02
N GLN A 188 -10.04 1.64 -13.81
CA GLN A 188 -10.63 1.80 -12.47
C GLN A 188 -10.70 0.46 -11.71
N MET A 189 -11.00 -0.65 -12.38
CA MET A 189 -10.99 -1.99 -11.76
C MET A 189 -9.58 -2.46 -11.40
N ILE A 190 -8.55 -2.09 -12.20
CA ILE A 190 -7.15 -2.32 -11.83
C ILE A 190 -6.81 -1.53 -10.56
N ILE A 191 -7.15 -0.24 -10.50
CA ILE A 191 -6.93 0.60 -9.31
C ILE A 191 -7.62 -0.02 -8.09
N LEU A 192 -8.88 -0.43 -8.21
CA LEU A 192 -9.64 -1.06 -7.12
C LEU A 192 -8.98 -2.36 -6.65
N THR A 193 -8.48 -3.18 -7.58
CA THR A 193 -7.76 -4.41 -7.27
C THR A 193 -6.44 -4.13 -6.53
N LEU A 194 -5.69 -3.11 -6.95
CA LEU A 194 -4.46 -2.68 -6.28
C LEU A 194 -4.75 -2.16 -4.86
N ILE A 195 -5.84 -1.40 -4.69
CA ILE A 195 -6.31 -0.94 -3.38
C ILE A 195 -6.63 -2.13 -2.47
N GLN A 196 -7.37 -3.12 -2.97
CA GLN A 196 -7.73 -4.31 -2.20
C GLN A 196 -6.50 -5.13 -1.81
N ILE A 197 -5.55 -5.32 -2.74
CA ILE A 197 -4.28 -5.98 -2.48
C ILE A 197 -3.48 -5.23 -1.41
N GLY A 198 -3.36 -3.92 -1.54
CA GLY A 198 -2.65 -3.05 -0.60
C GLY A 198 -3.29 -2.99 0.77
N GLY A 199 -4.62 -2.85 0.83
CA GLY A 199 -5.42 -2.75 2.06
C GLY A 199 -5.39 -4.01 2.90
N LEU A 200 -5.57 -5.19 2.29
CA LEU A 200 -5.48 -6.46 3.01
C LEU A 200 -4.07 -6.75 3.55
N GLY A 201 -3.07 -6.03 3.04
CA GLY A 201 -1.69 -6.18 3.46
C GLY A 201 -1.03 -7.46 2.94
N ILE A 202 0.25 -7.37 2.71
CA ILE A 202 1.04 -8.44 2.11
C ILE A 202 1.02 -9.73 2.93
N MET A 203 0.88 -9.63 4.23
CA MET A 203 0.90 -10.82 5.09
C MET A 203 -0.27 -11.74 4.85
N THR A 204 -1.47 -11.19 4.74
CA THR A 204 -2.67 -11.96 4.41
C THR A 204 -2.59 -12.53 3.03
N ILE A 205 -2.08 -11.77 2.05
CA ILE A 205 -1.96 -12.21 0.66
C ILE A 205 -0.87 -13.25 0.50
N SER A 206 0.31 -13.05 1.07
CA SER A 206 1.40 -14.06 1.02
C SER A 206 0.96 -15.38 1.64
N SER A 207 0.19 -15.32 2.72
CA SER A 207 -0.37 -16.52 3.37
C SER A 207 -1.45 -17.16 2.52
N ALA A 208 -2.35 -16.38 1.91
CA ALA A 208 -3.38 -16.87 1.01
C ALA A 208 -2.76 -17.57 -0.22
N PHE A 209 -1.75 -16.96 -0.84
CA PHE A 209 -1.03 -17.58 -1.95
C PHE A 209 -0.32 -18.87 -1.55
N ALA A 210 0.33 -18.93 -0.39
CA ALA A 210 0.97 -20.16 0.11
C ALA A 210 -0.05 -21.27 0.32
N ILE A 211 -1.26 -20.96 0.78
CA ILE A 211 -2.36 -21.92 0.96
C ILE A 211 -2.89 -22.40 -0.40
N ILE A 212 -3.17 -21.47 -1.33
CA ILE A 212 -3.70 -21.77 -2.66
C ILE A 212 -2.73 -22.65 -3.46
N LEU A 213 -1.43 -22.38 -3.37
CA LEU A 213 -0.39 -23.16 -4.06
C LEU A 213 -0.07 -24.48 -3.36
N GLY A 214 -0.75 -24.84 -2.27
CA GLY A 214 -0.51 -26.08 -1.53
C GLY A 214 0.89 -26.20 -0.93
N GLN A 215 1.66 -25.12 -0.87
CA GLN A 215 3.00 -25.11 -0.31
C GLN A 215 2.91 -25.25 1.22
N LYS A 216 3.61 -26.24 1.77
CA LYS A 216 3.83 -26.32 3.21
C LYS A 216 4.61 -25.06 3.61
N LEU A 217 4.03 -24.21 4.45
CA LEU A 217 4.73 -23.07 5.03
C LEU A 217 6.00 -23.61 5.73
N SER A 218 7.17 -23.08 5.38
CA SER A 218 8.39 -23.47 6.08
C SER A 218 8.32 -22.96 7.53
N LEU A 219 8.91 -23.68 8.48
CA LEU A 219 8.97 -23.30 9.90
C LEU A 219 9.46 -21.86 10.09
N ARG A 220 10.30 -21.39 9.19
CA ARG A 220 10.88 -20.06 9.19
C ARG A 220 9.87 -18.96 8.74
N ARG A 221 9.01 -19.24 7.76
CA ARG A 221 7.88 -18.35 7.40
C ARG A 221 6.84 -18.32 8.52
N GLU A 222 6.67 -19.40 9.24
CA GLU A 222 5.81 -19.50 10.41
C GLU A 222 6.28 -18.55 11.54
N SER A 223 7.60 -18.50 11.81
CA SER A 223 8.18 -17.60 12.82
C SER A 223 8.04 -16.10 12.46
N ILE A 224 8.03 -15.77 11.18
CA ILE A 224 7.86 -14.39 10.69
C ILE A 224 6.45 -13.90 10.96
N MET A 225 5.47 -14.73 10.64
CA MET A 225 4.07 -14.39 10.84
C MET A 225 3.69 -14.40 12.32
N GLN A 226 4.29 -15.27 13.14
CA GLN A 226 4.15 -15.27 14.59
C GLN A 226 4.61 -13.96 15.22
N ASN A 227 5.69 -13.37 14.73
CA ASN A 227 6.21 -12.09 15.25
C ASN A 227 5.28 -10.91 14.98
N VAL A 228 4.38 -10.99 14.00
CA VAL A 228 3.47 -9.92 13.61
C VAL A 228 2.04 -10.17 14.10
N SER A 229 1.58 -11.42 14.12
CA SER A 229 0.21 -11.77 14.54
C SER A 229 0.12 -12.23 16.01
N GLY A 230 1.23 -12.58 16.63
CA GLY A 230 1.25 -13.07 18.03
C GLY A 230 0.60 -14.45 18.20
N GLU A 231 0.38 -15.19 17.11
CA GLU A 231 -0.25 -16.52 17.12
C GLU A 231 0.77 -17.65 16.97
N SER A 232 0.56 -18.73 17.69
CA SER A 232 1.58 -19.79 17.89
C SER A 232 1.45 -21.00 16.99
N SER A 233 0.39 -21.14 16.19
CA SER A 233 0.18 -22.33 15.35
C SER A 233 -0.15 -22.01 13.89
N LYS A 234 0.23 -22.92 12.98
CA LYS A 234 -0.04 -22.82 11.54
C LYS A 234 -1.54 -22.78 11.21
N LEU A 235 -2.35 -23.51 11.98
CA LEU A 235 -3.81 -23.54 11.84
C LEU A 235 -4.42 -22.19 12.24
N ASP A 236 -3.86 -21.54 13.27
CA ASP A 236 -4.31 -20.23 13.72
C ASP A 236 -4.03 -19.15 12.67
N MET A 237 -2.93 -19.26 11.93
CA MET A 237 -2.60 -18.35 10.82
C MET A 237 -3.54 -18.50 9.64
N ILE A 238 -3.87 -19.75 9.23
CA ILE A 238 -4.83 -20.01 8.16
C ILE A 238 -6.19 -19.43 8.54
N ASN A 239 -6.62 -19.66 9.78
CA ASN A 239 -7.87 -19.13 10.32
C ASN A 239 -7.84 -17.60 10.39
N LEU A 240 -6.70 -16.99 10.71
CA LEU A 240 -6.54 -15.54 10.72
C LEU A 240 -6.78 -14.97 9.32
N VAL A 241 -6.10 -15.48 8.30
CA VAL A 241 -6.27 -15.02 6.91
C VAL A 241 -7.72 -15.18 6.44
N LYS A 242 -8.34 -16.33 6.70
CA LYS A 242 -9.74 -16.57 6.37
C LYS A 242 -10.67 -15.57 7.06
N ASN A 243 -10.44 -15.31 8.34
CA ASN A 243 -11.25 -14.36 9.09
C ASN A 243 -11.06 -12.92 8.58
N VAL A 244 -9.84 -12.51 8.23
CA VAL A 244 -9.59 -11.20 7.63
C VAL A 244 -10.39 -11.03 6.34
N ILE A 245 -10.32 -12.01 5.43
CA ILE A 245 -11.06 -11.96 4.15
C ILE A 245 -12.57 -11.89 4.40
N ILE A 246 -13.11 -12.74 5.28
CA ILE A 246 -14.55 -12.77 5.58
C ILE A 246 -15.01 -11.44 6.18
N VAL A 247 -14.28 -10.90 7.18
CA VAL A 247 -14.64 -9.63 7.82
C VAL A 247 -14.57 -8.48 6.83
N THR A 248 -13.52 -8.42 5.99
CA THR A 248 -13.37 -7.42 4.94
C THR A 248 -14.56 -7.43 3.99
N ILE A 249 -14.82 -8.57 3.35
CA ILE A 249 -15.94 -8.69 2.38
C ILE A 249 -17.28 -8.36 3.06
N THR A 250 -17.48 -8.80 4.29
CA THR A 250 -18.74 -8.54 5.00
C THR A 250 -18.94 -7.03 5.24
N LEU A 251 -17.91 -6.32 5.72
CA LEU A 251 -17.99 -4.88 5.99
C LEU A 251 -18.09 -4.07 4.69
N GLU A 252 -17.34 -4.45 3.66
CA GLU A 252 -17.42 -3.81 2.35
C GLU A 252 -18.82 -3.99 1.71
N LEU A 253 -19.40 -5.18 1.80
CA LEU A 253 -20.77 -5.42 1.31
C LEU A 253 -21.82 -4.65 2.10
N LEU A 254 -21.69 -4.57 3.43
CA LEU A 254 -22.60 -3.77 4.26
C LEU A 254 -22.51 -2.28 3.89
N GLY A 255 -21.31 -1.74 3.75
CA GLY A 255 -21.08 -0.37 3.33
C GLY A 255 -21.60 -0.10 1.92
N ALA A 256 -21.31 -1.01 0.97
CA ALA A 256 -21.81 -0.92 -0.40
C ALA A 256 -23.35 -0.94 -0.44
N THR A 257 -24.00 -1.74 0.41
CA THR A 257 -25.47 -1.79 0.48
C THR A 257 -26.05 -0.44 0.93
N ILE A 258 -25.49 0.18 1.97
CA ILE A 258 -25.95 1.50 2.45
C ILE A 258 -25.76 2.55 1.35
N LEU A 259 -24.56 2.59 0.74
CA LEU A 259 -24.24 3.53 -0.34
C LEU A 259 -25.13 3.32 -1.57
N TYR A 260 -25.40 2.07 -1.95
CA TYR A 260 -26.26 1.72 -3.09
C TYR A 260 -27.67 2.30 -2.96
N PHE A 261 -28.34 2.06 -1.84
CA PHE A 261 -29.68 2.62 -1.61
C PHE A 261 -29.66 4.15 -1.59
N THR A 262 -28.59 4.76 -1.07
CA THR A 262 -28.46 6.22 -1.06
C THR A 262 -28.22 6.78 -2.46
N PHE A 263 -27.40 6.13 -3.31
CA PHE A 263 -27.17 6.57 -4.68
C PHE A 263 -28.42 6.39 -5.57
N ILE A 264 -29.18 5.32 -5.40
CA ILE A 264 -30.48 5.17 -6.10
C ILE A 264 -31.44 6.30 -5.73
N SER A 265 -31.52 6.66 -4.45
CA SER A 265 -32.40 7.78 -4.02
C SER A 265 -31.96 9.13 -4.61
N LYS A 266 -30.72 9.26 -5.06
CA LYS A 266 -30.15 10.44 -5.76
C LYS A 266 -30.24 10.35 -7.29
N SER A 267 -31.13 9.48 -7.83
CA SER A 267 -31.42 9.33 -9.27
C SER A 267 -30.29 8.71 -10.12
N TYR A 268 -29.39 7.94 -9.53
CA TYR A 268 -28.42 7.14 -10.28
C TYR A 268 -29.10 5.92 -10.92
N ASN A 269 -28.67 5.53 -12.13
CA ASN A 269 -29.06 4.27 -12.73
C ASN A 269 -28.59 3.09 -11.86
N ILE A 270 -29.35 1.99 -11.82
CA ILE A 270 -29.08 0.80 -10.98
C ILE A 270 -27.63 0.31 -11.13
N ASN A 271 -27.17 0.15 -12.36
CA ASN A 271 -25.80 -0.34 -12.62
C ASN A 271 -24.72 0.65 -12.16
N SER A 272 -24.94 1.95 -12.42
CA SER A 272 -24.03 3.00 -11.98
C SER A 272 -24.01 3.11 -10.45
N ALA A 273 -25.18 3.11 -9.80
CA ALA A 273 -25.29 3.13 -8.34
C ALA A 273 -24.54 1.96 -7.69
N MET A 274 -24.71 0.75 -8.23
CA MET A 274 -24.02 -0.45 -7.73
C MET A 274 -22.50 -0.32 -7.87
N TYR A 275 -22.01 0.13 -9.02
CA TYR A 275 -20.59 0.29 -9.25
C TYR A 275 -19.95 1.34 -8.33
N HIS A 276 -20.57 2.53 -8.24
CA HIS A 276 -20.12 3.60 -7.34
C HIS A 276 -20.14 3.16 -5.87
N ALA A 277 -21.17 2.44 -5.45
CA ALA A 277 -21.30 1.94 -4.09
C ALA A 277 -20.17 0.94 -3.73
N ILE A 278 -19.90 -0.02 -4.62
CA ILE A 278 -18.81 -1.00 -4.41
C ILE A 278 -17.45 -0.30 -4.39
N PHE A 279 -17.17 0.57 -5.37
CA PHE A 279 -15.89 1.27 -5.47
C PHE A 279 -15.59 2.09 -4.21
N HIS A 280 -16.52 2.94 -3.79
CA HIS A 280 -16.32 3.79 -2.61
C HIS A 280 -16.31 3.00 -1.31
N SER A 281 -17.08 1.90 -1.22
CA SER A 281 -17.04 1.03 -0.03
C SER A 281 -15.68 0.36 0.15
N VAL A 282 -15.13 -0.22 -0.91
CA VAL A 282 -13.80 -0.85 -0.90
C VAL A 282 -12.72 0.19 -0.63
N SER A 283 -12.76 1.33 -1.32
CA SER A 283 -11.81 2.42 -1.13
C SER A 283 -11.83 2.96 0.31
N ALA A 284 -13.02 3.10 0.91
CA ALA A 284 -13.18 3.57 2.29
C ALA A 284 -12.70 2.55 3.32
N PHE A 285 -13.08 1.27 3.20
CA PHE A 285 -12.64 0.23 4.12
C PHE A 285 -11.12 0.01 4.07
N CYS A 286 -10.56 0.04 2.87
CA CYS A 286 -9.10 -0.04 2.68
C CYS A 286 -8.37 1.24 3.12
N ASN A 287 -9.07 2.33 3.42
CA ASN A 287 -8.49 3.66 3.72
C ASN A 287 -7.69 4.22 2.53
N ALA A 288 -8.21 4.10 1.31
CA ALA A 288 -7.47 4.42 0.10
C ALA A 288 -7.69 5.83 -0.45
N GLY A 289 -8.82 6.46 -0.14
CA GLY A 289 -9.12 7.84 -0.57
C GLY A 289 -9.41 8.03 -2.05
N PHE A 290 -9.38 6.98 -2.85
CA PHE A 290 -9.75 7.06 -4.26
C PHE A 290 -11.26 7.24 -4.42
N SER A 291 -11.65 8.23 -5.20
CA SER A 291 -13.04 8.52 -5.55
C SER A 291 -13.23 8.50 -7.06
N LEU A 292 -14.44 8.17 -7.50
CA LEU A 292 -14.87 8.29 -8.90
C LEU A 292 -15.38 9.71 -9.23
N TYR A 293 -15.33 10.60 -8.24
CA TYR A 293 -15.74 12.00 -8.39
C TYR A 293 -14.52 12.91 -8.30
N PRO A 294 -14.37 13.90 -9.21
CA PRO A 294 -13.26 14.84 -9.19
C PRO A 294 -13.19 15.67 -7.90
N ASP A 295 -14.36 15.95 -7.29
CA ASP A 295 -14.52 16.68 -6.03
C ASP A 295 -14.55 15.76 -4.80
N SER A 296 -14.08 14.52 -4.92
CA SER A 296 -14.14 13.50 -3.86
C SER A 296 -15.58 13.31 -3.33
N LEU A 297 -15.86 13.65 -2.09
CA LEU A 297 -17.20 13.55 -1.48
C LEU A 297 -17.78 14.91 -1.08
N MET A 298 -17.26 16.02 -1.60
CA MET A 298 -17.68 17.39 -1.24
C MET A 298 -19.18 17.62 -1.55
N ARG A 299 -19.66 17.07 -2.67
CA ARG A 299 -21.08 17.13 -3.07
C ARG A 299 -22.06 16.40 -2.14
N TYR A 300 -21.55 15.61 -1.19
CA TYR A 300 -22.33 14.81 -0.25
C TYR A 300 -22.13 15.22 1.20
N LEU A 301 -21.64 16.42 1.45
CA LEU A 301 -21.40 16.97 2.80
C LEU A 301 -22.64 16.86 3.69
N ASP A 302 -23.80 17.22 3.15
CA ASP A 302 -25.12 17.24 3.82
C ASP A 302 -25.75 15.84 4.01
N ASN A 303 -25.19 14.81 3.34
CA ASN A 303 -25.80 13.48 3.34
C ASN A 303 -25.33 12.62 4.50
N PHE A 304 -26.17 12.46 5.52
CA PHE A 304 -25.86 11.64 6.70
C PHE A 304 -25.48 10.21 6.35
N SER A 305 -26.21 9.54 5.45
CA SER A 305 -26.01 8.11 5.15
C SER A 305 -24.66 7.85 4.50
N ILE A 306 -24.25 8.72 3.56
CA ILE A 306 -22.92 8.60 2.90
C ILE A 306 -21.82 8.88 3.91
N ASN A 307 -21.92 9.98 4.66
CA ASN A 307 -20.93 10.35 5.67
C ASN A 307 -20.78 9.25 6.74
N PHE A 308 -21.89 8.70 7.23
CA PHE A 308 -21.90 7.62 8.21
C PHE A 308 -21.28 6.33 7.66
N ALA A 309 -21.68 5.91 6.46
CA ALA A 309 -21.16 4.69 5.84
C ALA A 309 -19.63 4.79 5.61
N ILE A 310 -19.17 5.86 4.97
CA ILE A 310 -17.77 6.07 4.65
C ILE A 310 -16.92 6.18 5.93
N THR A 311 -17.30 7.03 6.88
CA THR A 311 -16.53 7.19 8.13
C THR A 311 -16.49 5.92 8.97
N SER A 312 -17.60 5.16 9.02
CA SER A 312 -17.63 3.87 9.72
C SER A 312 -16.69 2.85 9.08
N LEU A 313 -16.66 2.76 7.74
CA LEU A 313 -15.75 1.88 7.02
C LEU A 313 -14.28 2.27 7.26
N ILE A 314 -13.96 3.56 7.18
CA ILE A 314 -12.61 4.09 7.47
C ILE A 314 -12.16 3.71 8.88
N ILE A 315 -13.01 3.94 9.89
CA ILE A 315 -12.68 3.62 11.28
C ILE A 315 -12.49 2.11 11.46
N MET A 316 -13.37 1.29 10.88
CA MET A 316 -13.26 -0.18 10.98
C MET A 316 -11.99 -0.67 10.30
N GLY A 317 -11.66 -0.20 9.09
CA GLY A 317 -10.40 -0.51 8.42
C GLY A 317 -9.16 -0.07 9.23
N GLY A 318 -9.23 1.13 9.83
CA GLY A 318 -8.12 1.76 10.58
C GLY A 318 -7.87 1.20 11.99
N ILE A 319 -8.84 0.53 12.62
CA ILE A 319 -8.68 -0.07 13.97
C ILE A 319 -7.74 -1.28 13.93
N GLY A 320 -7.75 -2.07 12.87
CA GLY A 320 -6.91 -3.24 12.70
C GLY A 320 -7.59 -4.58 13.03
N PHE A 321 -7.23 -5.58 12.26
CA PHE A 321 -7.81 -6.93 12.35
C PHE A 321 -7.62 -7.62 13.71
N PRO A 322 -6.46 -7.48 14.42
CA PRO A 322 -6.30 -8.05 15.74
C PRO A 322 -7.33 -7.52 16.74
N VAL A 323 -7.65 -6.23 16.66
CA VAL A 323 -8.64 -5.58 17.55
C VAL A 323 -10.05 -6.06 17.21
N MET A 324 -10.40 -6.14 15.92
CA MET A 324 -11.70 -6.67 15.48
C MET A 324 -11.91 -8.12 15.95
N LYS A 325 -10.88 -8.97 15.84
CA LYS A 325 -10.91 -10.36 16.33
C LYS A 325 -11.11 -10.42 17.85
N ASP A 326 -10.42 -9.55 18.59
CA ASP A 326 -10.54 -9.48 20.06
C ASP A 326 -11.94 -9.02 20.48
N ILE A 327 -12.52 -8.03 19.80
CA ILE A 327 -13.90 -7.58 20.00
C ILE A 327 -14.88 -8.72 19.67
N GLN A 328 -14.74 -9.37 18.51
CA GLN A 328 -15.60 -10.49 18.08
C GLN A 328 -15.57 -11.63 19.10
N ARG A 329 -14.37 -12.00 19.60
CA ARG A 329 -14.19 -13.01 20.64
C ARG A 329 -14.89 -12.60 21.94
N THR A 330 -14.77 -11.33 22.32
CA THR A 330 -15.36 -10.79 23.55
C THR A 330 -16.89 -10.84 23.49
N ILE A 331 -17.48 -10.45 22.36
CA ILE A 331 -18.93 -10.51 22.11
C ILE A 331 -19.42 -11.96 22.09
N LYS A 332 -18.76 -12.84 21.29
CA LYS A 332 -19.14 -14.25 21.14
C LYS A 332 -19.13 -15.00 22.49
N ASN A 333 -18.14 -14.75 23.31
CA ASN A 333 -17.99 -15.41 24.61
C ASN A 333 -18.73 -14.70 25.74
N ARG A 334 -19.48 -13.62 25.45
CA ARG A 334 -20.22 -12.78 26.43
C ARG A 334 -19.33 -12.31 27.60
N VAL A 335 -18.06 -12.03 27.32
CA VAL A 335 -17.09 -11.60 28.32
C VAL A 335 -17.10 -10.07 28.40
N SER A 336 -16.85 -9.52 29.59
CA SER A 336 -16.78 -8.05 29.78
C SER A 336 -15.67 -7.42 28.95
N PHE A 337 -15.91 -6.24 28.36
CA PHE A 337 -14.93 -5.41 27.65
C PHE A 337 -13.68 -5.08 28.48
N LYS A 338 -13.77 -5.17 29.82
CA LYS A 338 -12.61 -5.05 30.72
C LYS A 338 -11.53 -6.10 30.47
N ARG A 339 -11.87 -7.25 29.86
CA ARG A 339 -10.94 -8.35 29.55
C ARG A 339 -10.28 -8.26 28.17
N LEU A 340 -10.54 -7.19 27.41
CA LEU A 340 -9.81 -6.92 26.18
C LEU A 340 -8.29 -6.89 26.41
N SER A 341 -7.54 -7.28 25.40
CA SER A 341 -6.07 -7.21 25.40
C SER A 341 -5.59 -5.77 25.63
N LEU A 342 -4.36 -5.60 26.13
CA LEU A 342 -3.75 -4.27 26.28
C LEU A 342 -3.71 -3.53 24.95
N HIS A 343 -3.36 -4.24 23.88
CA HIS A 343 -3.33 -3.70 22.52
C HIS A 343 -4.68 -3.12 22.11
N SER A 344 -5.76 -3.90 22.23
CA SER A 344 -7.11 -3.45 21.87
C SER A 344 -7.58 -2.26 22.70
N LYS A 345 -7.26 -2.21 23.99
CA LYS A 345 -7.58 -1.07 24.85
C LYS A 345 -6.87 0.20 24.40
N ILE A 346 -5.56 0.11 24.11
CA ILE A 346 -4.78 1.27 23.63
C ILE A 346 -5.37 1.77 22.32
N VAL A 347 -5.61 0.87 21.36
CA VAL A 347 -6.13 1.23 20.03
C VAL A 347 -7.49 1.91 20.12
N ILE A 348 -8.44 1.31 20.83
CA ILE A 348 -9.80 1.86 20.93
C ILE A 348 -9.77 3.22 21.65
N SER A 349 -9.09 3.31 22.79
CA SER A 349 -9.02 4.57 23.55
C SER A 349 -8.33 5.70 22.76
N SER A 350 -7.17 5.40 22.12
CA SER A 350 -6.47 6.39 21.31
C SER A 350 -7.28 6.82 20.08
N THR A 351 -8.00 5.90 19.44
CA THR A 351 -8.88 6.22 18.31
C THR A 351 -9.98 7.20 18.73
N ILE A 352 -10.68 6.91 19.82
CA ILE A 352 -11.76 7.78 20.31
C ILE A 352 -11.21 9.17 20.68
N VAL A 353 -10.09 9.23 21.40
CA VAL A 353 -9.48 10.49 21.82
C VAL A 353 -9.04 11.32 20.62
N LEU A 354 -8.34 10.72 19.65
CA LEU A 354 -7.88 11.43 18.46
C LEU A 354 -9.04 11.92 17.59
N LEU A 355 -10.09 11.13 17.44
CA LEU A 355 -11.28 11.56 16.69
C LEU A 355 -12.00 12.71 17.37
N ALA A 356 -12.20 12.64 18.69
CA ALA A 356 -12.85 13.71 19.45
C ALA A 356 -12.02 15.01 19.42
N MET A 357 -10.72 14.93 19.68
CA MET A 357 -9.82 16.08 19.63
C MET A 357 -9.77 16.69 18.23
N GLY A 358 -9.60 15.88 17.19
CA GLY A 358 -9.58 16.37 15.81
C GLY A 358 -10.89 17.07 15.43
N THR A 359 -12.05 16.47 15.78
CA THR A 359 -13.36 17.09 15.52
C THR A 359 -13.47 18.47 16.18
N ILE A 360 -13.07 18.58 17.46
CA ILE A 360 -13.11 19.86 18.18
C ILE A 360 -12.17 20.88 17.53
N VAL A 361 -10.95 20.48 17.20
CA VAL A 361 -9.96 21.37 16.58
C VAL A 361 -10.48 21.90 15.24
N PHE A 362 -10.95 21.03 14.33
CA PHE A 362 -11.47 21.44 13.04
C PHE A 362 -12.74 22.29 13.15
N PHE A 363 -13.63 21.96 14.09
CA PHE A 363 -14.82 22.74 14.32
C PHE A 363 -14.50 24.18 14.75
N ILE A 364 -13.50 24.38 15.62
CA ILE A 364 -13.12 25.71 16.07
C ILE A 364 -12.33 26.47 14.99
N SER A 365 -11.36 25.80 14.35
CA SER A 365 -10.43 26.49 13.43
C SER A 365 -11.05 26.81 12.08
N GLU A 366 -12.02 26.03 11.61
CA GLU A 366 -12.70 26.27 10.32
C GLU A 366 -14.04 26.99 10.45
N TYR A 367 -14.47 27.32 11.66
CA TYR A 367 -15.79 27.94 11.92
C TYR A 367 -16.05 29.20 11.09
N ASN A 368 -15.05 30.06 10.94
CA ASN A 368 -15.12 31.31 10.18
C ASN A 368 -14.35 31.25 8.85
N ASN A 369 -13.82 30.09 8.46
CA ASN A 369 -13.07 29.89 7.23
C ASN A 369 -13.88 29.04 6.26
N GLU A 370 -13.47 27.81 5.96
CA GLU A 370 -14.10 26.93 4.96
C GLU A 370 -15.54 26.53 5.32
N MET A 371 -15.87 26.49 6.62
CA MET A 371 -17.24 26.21 7.09
C MET A 371 -18.10 27.47 7.30
N LYS A 372 -17.63 28.64 6.80
CA LYS A 372 -18.38 29.88 6.89
C LYS A 372 -19.68 29.76 6.07
N GLY A 373 -20.81 29.98 6.73
CA GLY A 373 -22.13 29.85 6.08
C GLY A 373 -22.78 28.48 6.21
N PHE A 374 -22.05 27.46 6.67
CA PHE A 374 -22.67 26.17 6.96
C PHE A 374 -23.59 26.25 8.18
N ASN A 375 -24.66 25.47 8.18
CA ASN A 375 -25.47 25.27 9.36
C ASN A 375 -24.71 24.46 10.43
N PHE A 376 -25.22 24.42 11.65
CA PHE A 376 -24.53 23.73 12.75
C PHE A 376 -24.31 22.23 12.46
N GLN A 377 -25.29 21.58 11.84
CA GLN A 377 -25.23 20.15 11.52
C GLN A 377 -24.13 19.85 10.48
N ASP A 378 -24.06 20.66 9.41
CA ASP A 378 -23.04 20.49 8.36
C ASP A 378 -21.64 20.78 8.89
N ARG A 379 -21.48 21.78 9.78
CA ARG A 379 -20.21 22.03 10.47
C ARG A 379 -19.75 20.84 11.30
N MET A 380 -20.68 20.22 12.04
CA MET A 380 -20.35 19.01 12.83
C MET A 380 -19.97 17.85 11.93
N PHE A 381 -20.68 17.63 10.82
CA PHE A 381 -20.34 16.58 9.86
C PHE A 381 -19.00 16.82 9.19
N ALA A 382 -18.75 18.03 8.70
CA ALA A 382 -17.48 18.40 8.09
C ALA A 382 -16.29 18.22 9.05
N SER A 383 -16.43 18.72 10.28
CA SER A 383 -15.37 18.61 11.31
C SER A 383 -15.09 17.17 11.71
N TYR A 384 -16.14 16.37 11.90
CA TYR A 384 -16.03 14.95 12.21
C TYR A 384 -15.39 14.19 11.04
N PHE A 385 -15.88 14.42 9.81
CA PHE A 385 -15.33 13.78 8.63
C PHE A 385 -13.85 14.13 8.44
N GLN A 386 -13.47 15.40 8.59
CA GLN A 386 -12.09 15.86 8.49
C GLN A 386 -11.19 15.18 9.55
N SER A 387 -11.70 15.01 10.78
CA SER A 387 -10.98 14.28 11.83
C SER A 387 -10.80 12.79 11.50
N VAL A 388 -11.80 12.15 10.88
CA VAL A 388 -11.70 10.74 10.47
C VAL A 388 -10.73 10.59 9.29
N THR A 389 -10.85 11.45 8.28
CA THR A 389 -10.10 11.29 7.03
C THR A 389 -8.61 11.55 7.20
N THR A 390 -8.19 12.46 8.07
CA THR A 390 -6.77 12.71 8.38
C THR A 390 -6.07 11.48 8.96
N ARG A 391 -6.81 10.47 9.39
CA ARG A 391 -6.28 9.21 9.88
C ARG A 391 -6.20 8.15 8.78
N THR A 392 -5.48 8.49 7.71
CA THR A 392 -5.13 7.64 6.55
C THR A 392 -6.30 7.26 5.65
N ALA A 393 -7.26 8.15 5.40
CA ALA A 393 -8.41 7.82 4.56
C ALA A 393 -8.46 8.57 3.21
N GLY A 394 -8.09 9.86 3.17
CA GLY A 394 -7.90 10.63 1.94
C GLY A 394 -9.15 11.20 1.28
N PHE A 395 -10.35 10.81 1.69
CA PHE A 395 -11.57 11.45 1.21
C PHE A 395 -11.75 12.83 1.82
N ASN A 396 -12.33 13.77 1.09
CA ASN A 396 -12.65 15.09 1.61
C ASN A 396 -14.11 15.47 1.31
N THR A 397 -14.72 16.17 2.29
CA THR A 397 -16.05 16.78 2.19
C THR A 397 -15.98 18.30 2.20
N ILE A 398 -14.81 18.86 2.46
CA ILE A 398 -14.48 20.30 2.36
C ILE A 398 -13.22 20.44 1.52
N ASP A 399 -12.98 21.63 0.97
CA ASP A 399 -11.78 21.89 0.18
C ASP A 399 -10.54 21.99 1.08
N THR A 400 -9.65 21.01 0.95
CA THR A 400 -8.41 20.95 1.73
C THR A 400 -7.38 22.01 1.32
N SER A 401 -7.52 22.60 0.12
CA SER A 401 -6.61 23.65 -0.36
C SER A 401 -6.84 25.00 0.35
N ASN A 402 -8.03 25.18 0.91
CA ASN A 402 -8.49 26.41 1.56
C ASN A 402 -8.51 26.32 3.10
N LEU A 403 -7.95 25.25 3.67
CA LEU A 403 -7.88 25.10 5.13
C LEU A 403 -7.11 26.25 5.78
N SER A 404 -7.55 26.68 6.95
CA SER A 404 -6.81 27.63 7.79
C SER A 404 -5.45 27.05 8.16
N LYS A 405 -4.45 27.90 8.41
CA LYS A 405 -3.10 27.48 8.82
C LYS A 405 -3.12 26.58 10.05
N GLY A 406 -4.03 26.84 11.00
CA GLY A 406 -4.23 26.02 12.19
C GLY A 406 -4.73 24.61 11.85
N SER A 407 -5.73 24.52 10.96
CA SER A 407 -6.26 23.23 10.49
C SER A 407 -5.26 22.46 9.65
N SER A 408 -4.51 23.15 8.78
CA SER A 408 -3.43 22.55 7.99
C SER A 408 -2.36 21.92 8.89
N PHE A 409 -1.92 22.64 9.91
CA PHE A 409 -0.96 22.13 10.90
C PHE A 409 -1.52 20.96 11.72
N ALA A 410 -2.76 21.07 12.22
CA ALA A 410 -3.43 20.01 12.97
C ALA A 410 -3.63 18.75 12.10
N SER A 411 -4.02 18.95 10.83
CA SER A 411 -4.10 17.86 9.85
C SER A 411 -2.74 17.16 9.71
N GLY A 412 -1.65 17.91 9.58
CA GLY A 412 -0.30 17.36 9.48
C GLY A 412 0.07 16.47 10.67
N ILE A 413 -0.25 16.90 11.90
CA ILE A 413 -0.04 16.08 13.11
C ILE A 413 -0.86 14.79 13.06
N LEU A 414 -2.17 14.88 12.75
CA LEU A 414 -3.06 13.73 12.71
C LEU A 414 -2.70 12.76 11.56
N MET A 415 -2.25 13.26 10.41
CA MET A 415 -1.79 12.47 9.27
C MET A 415 -0.49 11.70 9.60
N PHE A 416 0.45 12.34 10.32
CA PHE A 416 1.66 11.66 10.79
C PHE A 416 1.34 10.52 11.75
N ILE A 417 0.29 10.70 12.59
CA ILE A 417 -0.24 9.65 13.46
C ILE A 417 -1.17 8.76 12.64
N GLY A 418 -0.60 7.78 11.96
CA GLY A 418 -1.34 6.89 11.09
C GLY A 418 -2.34 5.98 11.80
N ALA A 419 -2.74 4.92 11.12
CA ALA A 419 -3.70 3.95 11.64
C ALA A 419 -3.06 2.99 12.66
N SER A 420 -3.85 2.07 13.20
CA SER A 420 -3.41 1.11 14.22
C SER A 420 -2.59 -0.05 13.61
N PRO A 421 -1.77 -0.77 14.40
CA PRO A 421 -1.06 -1.95 13.90
C PRO A 421 -2.01 -3.03 13.39
N GLY A 422 -1.67 -3.65 12.25
CA GLY A 422 -2.50 -4.68 11.63
C GLY A 422 -3.78 -4.14 10.97
N SER A 423 -3.82 -2.84 10.67
CA SER A 423 -4.89 -2.16 9.93
C SER A 423 -4.56 -1.99 8.44
N THR A 424 -5.50 -1.45 7.70
CA THR A 424 -5.36 -1.10 6.28
C THR A 424 -4.54 0.18 6.05
N GLY A 425 -4.41 1.08 7.04
CA GLY A 425 -3.68 2.35 6.89
C GLY A 425 -2.17 2.25 7.20
N GLY A 426 -1.40 3.25 6.75
CA GLY A 426 0.06 3.38 6.95
C GLY A 426 0.49 4.30 8.08
N GLY A 427 1.59 5.01 7.92
CA GLY A 427 2.12 6.00 8.87
C GLY A 427 2.65 5.44 10.18
N VAL A 428 3.00 6.33 11.13
CA VAL A 428 3.40 5.97 12.48
C VAL A 428 2.18 5.47 13.26
N LYS A 429 2.28 4.27 13.81
CA LYS A 429 1.11 3.61 14.40
C LYS A 429 0.63 4.26 15.70
N THR A 430 -0.70 4.30 15.91
CA THR A 430 -1.32 4.88 17.13
C THR A 430 -0.73 4.32 18.42
N THR A 431 -0.43 3.02 18.47
CA THR A 431 0.20 2.39 19.63
C THR A 431 1.61 2.91 19.89
N ALA A 432 2.37 3.22 18.83
CA ALA A 432 3.71 3.79 18.96
C ALA A 432 3.64 5.19 19.60
N LEU A 433 2.70 6.03 19.14
CA LEU A 433 2.46 7.34 19.72
C LEU A 433 2.14 7.23 21.22
N VAL A 434 1.17 6.37 21.59
CA VAL A 434 0.76 6.21 23.00
C VAL A 434 1.93 5.75 23.86
N VAL A 435 2.75 4.80 23.39
CA VAL A 435 3.92 4.33 24.14
C VAL A 435 4.94 5.46 24.34
N VAL A 436 5.21 6.27 23.30
CA VAL A 436 6.13 7.42 23.43
C VAL A 436 5.59 8.44 24.42
N LEU A 437 4.32 8.85 24.29
CA LEU A 437 3.71 9.84 25.17
C LEU A 437 3.72 9.40 26.63
N VAL A 438 3.33 8.13 26.91
CA VAL A 438 3.33 7.61 28.27
C VAL A 438 4.75 7.45 28.81
N ALA A 439 5.73 7.07 27.97
CA ALA A 439 7.13 7.00 28.37
C ALA A 439 7.68 8.38 28.76
N VAL A 440 7.39 9.42 27.97
CA VAL A 440 7.76 10.80 28.27
C VAL A 440 7.12 11.28 29.59
N ILE A 441 5.80 11.05 29.76
CA ILE A 441 5.10 11.41 30.99
C ILE A 441 5.67 10.66 32.21
N ALA A 442 5.98 9.36 32.10
CA ALA A 442 6.58 8.57 33.16
C ALA A 442 7.95 9.12 33.56
N MET A 443 8.75 9.54 32.58
CA MET A 443 10.07 10.13 32.78
C MET A 443 9.96 11.47 33.54
N PHE A 444 9.05 12.37 33.11
CA PHE A 444 8.79 13.63 33.85
C PHE A 444 8.28 13.43 35.27
N ARG A 445 7.55 12.33 35.53
CA ARG A 445 7.05 11.99 36.87
C ARG A 445 8.06 11.20 37.72
N GLY A 446 9.26 10.93 37.20
CA GLY A 446 10.28 10.15 37.90
C GLY A 446 9.93 8.67 38.11
N HIS A 447 8.97 8.14 37.35
CA HIS A 447 8.61 6.73 37.43
C HIS A 447 9.64 5.87 36.72
N LYS A 448 10.12 4.82 37.41
CA LYS A 448 11.08 3.84 36.83
C LYS A 448 10.45 3.00 35.71
N ASP A 449 9.14 2.75 35.78
CA ASP A 449 8.43 1.86 34.88
C ASP A 449 7.36 2.60 34.07
N VAL A 450 7.26 2.27 32.79
CA VAL A 450 6.19 2.75 31.89
C VAL A 450 5.00 1.80 32.00
N ASN A 451 3.91 2.26 32.60
CA ASN A 451 2.71 1.47 32.84
C ASN A 451 1.52 2.01 32.04
N ILE A 452 0.83 1.16 31.28
CA ILE A 452 -0.38 1.47 30.52
C ILE A 452 -1.48 0.49 30.93
N PHE A 453 -2.64 0.99 31.35
CA PHE A 453 -3.77 0.17 31.85
C PHE A 453 -3.34 -0.86 32.91
N LYS A 454 -2.51 -0.45 33.87
CA LYS A 454 -1.98 -1.29 34.97
C LYS A 454 -1.09 -2.45 34.48
N ARG A 455 -0.49 -2.35 33.28
CA ARG A 455 0.47 -3.31 32.75
C ARG A 455 1.76 -2.61 32.34
N LYS A 456 2.90 -3.20 32.74
CA LYS A 456 4.23 -2.69 32.42
C LYS A 456 4.56 -2.94 30.94
N VAL A 457 5.06 -1.91 30.26
CA VAL A 457 5.63 -2.01 28.90
C VAL A 457 7.12 -2.29 29.01
N SER A 458 7.63 -3.27 28.27
CA SER A 458 9.05 -3.62 28.33
C SER A 458 9.93 -2.51 27.73
N GLU A 459 11.10 -2.28 28.33
CA GLU A 459 12.08 -1.29 27.84
C GLU A 459 12.49 -1.54 26.39
N LYS A 460 12.58 -2.81 26.01
CA LYS A 460 12.90 -3.21 24.62
C LYS A 460 11.87 -2.66 23.63
N ILE A 461 10.58 -2.66 23.98
CA ILE A 461 9.52 -2.09 23.15
C ILE A 461 9.65 -0.57 23.11
N ILE A 462 9.92 0.07 24.24
CA ILE A 462 10.07 1.53 24.33
C ILE A 462 11.24 2.00 23.45
N LYS A 463 12.42 1.39 23.58
CA LYS A 463 13.60 1.70 22.75
C LYS A 463 13.32 1.50 21.25
N LYS A 464 12.62 0.40 20.90
CA LYS A 464 12.24 0.12 19.50
C LYS A 464 11.28 1.17 18.93
N VAL A 465 10.30 1.61 19.72
CA VAL A 465 9.31 2.62 19.30
C VAL A 465 9.95 4.00 19.18
N MET A 466 10.83 4.38 20.12
CA MET A 466 11.58 5.64 20.05
C MET A 466 12.46 5.69 18.78
N ALA A 467 13.19 4.62 18.50
CA ALA A 467 14.00 4.51 17.26
C ALA A 467 13.13 4.62 16.00
N LEU A 468 11.95 3.99 15.98
CA LEU A 468 11.01 4.07 14.87
C LEU A 468 10.55 5.51 14.63
N VAL A 469 10.11 6.21 15.67
CA VAL A 469 9.61 7.59 15.55
C VAL A 469 10.73 8.53 15.12
N ALA A 470 11.92 8.43 15.75
CA ALA A 470 13.07 9.24 15.38
C ALA A 470 13.49 9.03 13.91
N ALA A 471 13.57 7.78 13.45
CA ALA A 471 13.87 7.46 12.06
C ALA A 471 12.81 7.98 11.10
N SER A 472 11.51 7.89 11.47
CA SER A 472 10.40 8.41 10.66
C SER A 472 10.49 9.94 10.49
N VAL A 473 10.74 10.66 11.59
CA VAL A 473 10.88 12.13 11.57
C VAL A 473 12.10 12.55 10.75
N ALA A 474 13.24 11.90 10.95
CA ALA A 474 14.48 12.21 10.21
C ALA A 474 14.30 11.96 8.70
N PHE A 475 13.69 10.83 8.32
CA PHE A 475 13.41 10.52 6.92
C PHE A 475 12.44 11.52 6.30
N LEU A 476 11.34 11.83 6.98
CA LEU A 476 10.35 12.81 6.52
C LEU A 476 10.98 14.20 6.34
N ALA A 477 11.78 14.66 7.30
CA ALA A 477 12.49 15.93 7.23
C ALA A 477 13.44 16.00 6.02
N LEU A 478 14.18 14.90 5.75
CA LEU A 478 15.04 14.81 4.57
C LEU A 478 14.24 14.91 3.27
N MET A 479 13.12 14.20 3.16
CA MET A 479 12.29 14.22 1.95
C MET A 479 11.60 15.58 1.75
N ILE A 480 11.15 16.23 2.82
CA ILE A 480 10.62 17.60 2.76
C ILE A 480 11.69 18.56 2.25
N PHE A 481 12.91 18.46 2.77
CA PHE A 481 14.03 19.28 2.31
C PHE A 481 14.28 19.10 0.81
N LEU A 482 14.32 17.85 0.32
CA LEU A 482 14.49 17.56 -1.10
C LEU A 482 13.34 18.11 -1.96
N LEU A 483 12.08 18.00 -1.49
CA LEU A 483 10.93 18.57 -2.18
C LEU A 483 11.02 20.10 -2.27
N LEU A 484 11.44 20.77 -1.20
CA LEU A 484 11.60 22.24 -1.18
C LEU A 484 12.71 22.74 -2.12
N LEU A 485 13.70 21.89 -2.45
CA LEU A 485 14.74 22.23 -3.43
C LEU A 485 14.26 22.11 -4.88
N VAL A 486 13.27 21.24 -5.12
CA VAL A 486 12.85 20.86 -6.48
C VAL A 486 11.56 21.56 -6.88
N GLU A 487 10.65 21.81 -5.93
CA GLU A 487 9.31 22.31 -6.20
C GLU A 487 9.17 23.79 -5.82
N PRO A 488 8.50 24.61 -6.67
CA PRO A 488 8.33 26.05 -6.42
C PRO A 488 7.12 26.37 -5.51
N PHE A 489 6.61 25.40 -4.76
CA PHE A 489 5.43 25.60 -3.92
C PHE A 489 5.78 26.19 -2.55
N THR A 490 4.76 26.72 -1.86
CA THR A 490 4.93 27.25 -0.50
C THR A 490 5.31 26.15 0.48
N PHE A 491 6.06 26.51 1.53
CA PHE A 491 6.48 25.58 2.59
C PHE A 491 5.32 24.77 3.15
N GLU A 492 4.20 25.42 3.42
CA GLU A 492 2.99 24.81 3.99
C GLU A 492 2.44 23.70 3.08
N LYS A 493 2.25 23.98 1.78
CA LYS A 493 1.75 23.00 0.81
C LYS A 493 2.70 21.83 0.63
N THR A 494 4.00 22.10 0.55
CA THR A 494 5.02 21.06 0.39
C THR A 494 5.10 20.13 1.60
N VAL A 495 5.07 20.69 2.81
CA VAL A 495 5.07 19.92 4.06
C VAL A 495 3.79 19.09 4.20
N PHE A 496 2.63 19.68 3.89
CA PHE A 496 1.35 18.97 3.94
C PHE A 496 1.33 17.75 3.01
N GLU A 497 1.77 17.93 1.76
CA GLU A 497 1.84 16.88 0.75
C GLU A 497 2.80 15.75 1.18
N ALA A 498 3.99 16.11 1.67
CA ALA A 498 4.98 15.14 2.14
C ALA A 498 4.48 14.32 3.33
N ILE A 499 3.82 14.97 4.31
CA ILE A 499 3.24 14.27 5.47
C ILE A 499 2.09 13.38 5.02
N SER A 500 1.23 13.86 4.13
CA SER A 500 0.12 13.08 3.56
C SER A 500 0.63 11.83 2.83
N ALA A 501 1.67 11.98 2.00
CA ALA A 501 2.29 10.87 1.29
C ALA A 501 2.92 9.83 2.26
N PHE A 502 3.69 10.30 3.25
CA PHE A 502 4.33 9.44 4.25
C PHE A 502 3.31 8.77 5.17
N GLY A 503 2.29 9.51 5.59
CA GLY A 503 1.16 8.98 6.38
C GLY A 503 0.29 8.01 5.59
N THR A 504 0.45 7.95 4.27
CA THR A 504 -0.46 7.28 3.31
C THR A 504 -1.91 7.73 3.53
N VAL A 505 -2.14 9.05 3.52
CA VAL A 505 -3.43 9.66 3.84
C VAL A 505 -4.22 10.03 2.60
N GLY A 506 -3.58 10.70 1.61
CA GLY A 506 -4.21 11.06 0.35
C GLY A 506 -4.82 12.45 0.28
N LEU A 507 -4.84 13.19 1.36
CA LEU A 507 -5.25 14.60 1.34
C LEU A 507 -4.17 15.46 0.68
N SER A 508 -4.56 16.39 -0.17
CA SER A 508 -3.67 17.33 -0.87
C SER A 508 -4.18 18.76 -0.76
N MET A 509 -3.25 19.71 -0.72
CA MET A 509 -3.56 21.13 -0.89
C MET A 509 -3.52 21.55 -2.37
N GLY A 510 -3.82 20.62 -3.29
CA GLY A 510 -3.97 20.88 -4.72
C GLY A 510 -2.67 20.92 -5.52
N ILE A 511 -1.53 20.49 -4.97
CA ILE A 511 -0.24 20.54 -5.67
C ILE A 511 0.13 19.23 -6.37
N THR A 512 -0.51 18.10 -6.05
CA THR A 512 -0.14 16.77 -6.55
C THR A 512 -0.07 16.72 -8.09
N ASN A 513 -1.08 17.27 -8.78
CA ASN A 513 -1.16 17.24 -10.24
C ASN A 513 -0.11 18.16 -10.92
N SER A 514 0.44 19.11 -10.17
CA SER A 514 1.39 20.10 -10.65
C SER A 514 2.84 19.81 -10.27
N LEU A 515 3.09 18.65 -9.62
CA LEU A 515 4.43 18.23 -9.24
C LEU A 515 5.31 17.93 -10.46
N SER A 516 6.55 18.37 -10.40
CA SER A 516 7.58 18.00 -11.36
C SER A 516 7.84 16.49 -11.35
N SER A 517 8.50 15.96 -12.38
CA SER A 517 8.88 14.54 -12.40
C SER A 517 9.74 14.14 -11.20
N ALA A 518 10.61 15.02 -10.72
CA ALA A 518 11.44 14.77 -9.54
C ALA A 518 10.60 14.78 -8.25
N GLY A 519 9.67 15.72 -8.12
CA GLY A 519 8.72 15.76 -7.00
C GLY A 519 7.83 14.52 -6.94
N GLN A 520 7.30 14.07 -8.09
CA GLN A 520 6.52 12.83 -8.16
C GLN A 520 7.31 11.61 -7.68
N ILE A 521 8.61 11.49 -8.04
CA ILE A 521 9.48 10.40 -7.56
C ILE A 521 9.65 10.47 -6.04
N ILE A 522 9.88 11.65 -5.48
CA ILE A 522 10.03 11.82 -4.02
C ILE A 522 8.73 11.43 -3.30
N ILE A 523 7.57 11.83 -3.81
CA ILE A 523 6.27 11.45 -3.25
C ILE A 523 6.03 9.94 -3.36
N VAL A 524 6.37 9.30 -4.48
CA VAL A 524 6.32 7.83 -4.65
C VAL A 524 7.16 7.12 -3.57
N LEU A 525 8.38 7.61 -3.31
CA LEU A 525 9.24 7.06 -2.26
C LEU A 525 8.63 7.25 -0.87
N LEU A 526 8.03 8.41 -0.59
CA LEU A 526 7.34 8.68 0.67
C LEU A 526 6.16 7.74 0.88
N MET A 527 5.29 7.55 -0.12
CA MET A 527 4.16 6.63 -0.07
C MET A 527 4.61 5.19 0.17
N TYR A 528 5.62 4.74 -0.57
CA TYR A 528 6.16 3.39 -0.47
C TYR A 528 6.75 3.10 0.91
N LEU A 529 7.62 3.99 1.42
CA LEU A 529 8.25 3.82 2.73
C LEU A 529 7.28 4.04 3.89
N GLY A 530 6.32 4.94 3.74
CA GLY A 530 5.24 5.13 4.71
C GLY A 530 4.37 3.87 4.88
N ARG A 531 4.17 3.13 3.78
CA ARG A 531 3.40 1.88 3.77
C ARG A 531 4.18 0.69 4.33
N VAL A 532 5.40 0.47 3.83
CA VAL A 532 6.26 -0.64 4.25
C VAL A 532 6.75 -0.46 5.69
N GLY A 533 6.92 0.79 6.09
CA GLY A 533 7.36 1.21 7.41
C GLY A 533 8.87 1.35 7.54
N PRO A 534 9.34 2.42 8.23
CA PRO A 534 10.78 2.72 8.38
C PRO A 534 11.56 1.61 9.09
N LEU A 535 10.94 0.92 10.05
CA LEU A 535 11.58 -0.22 10.74
C LEU A 535 11.86 -1.39 9.80
N THR A 536 10.95 -1.66 8.88
CA THR A 536 11.11 -2.72 7.89
C THR A 536 12.31 -2.44 6.99
N LEU A 537 12.48 -1.18 6.59
CA LEU A 537 13.64 -0.72 5.84
C LEU A 537 14.92 -0.88 6.65
N MET A 538 14.94 -0.42 7.90
CA MET A 538 16.11 -0.57 8.79
C MET A 538 16.52 -2.03 8.96
N PHE A 539 15.55 -2.93 9.18
CA PHE A 539 15.85 -4.37 9.30
C PHE A 539 16.26 -5.01 7.98
N ALA A 540 15.81 -4.49 6.84
CA ALA A 540 16.23 -4.97 5.52
C ALA A 540 17.71 -4.63 5.24
N ILE A 541 18.16 -3.47 5.70
CA ILE A 541 19.53 -2.96 5.48
C ILE A 541 20.50 -3.46 6.56
N SER A 542 20.05 -3.57 7.82
CA SER A 542 20.90 -4.06 8.91
C SER A 542 21.12 -5.57 8.78
N GLU A 543 22.28 -5.97 8.30
CA GLU A 543 22.75 -7.33 8.56
C GLU A 543 22.81 -7.50 10.09
N THR A 544 22.16 -8.55 10.59
CA THR A 544 22.30 -8.97 11.99
C THR A 544 23.73 -9.49 12.20
N LYS A 545 24.68 -8.57 12.31
CA LYS A 545 26.05 -8.90 12.71
C LYS A 545 26.13 -8.88 14.24
N ASP A 546 26.46 -10.03 14.72
CA ASP A 546 27.10 -10.40 15.97
C ASP A 546 26.72 -9.68 17.27
N ARG A 547 26.25 -10.49 18.20
CA ARG A 547 26.30 -10.19 19.60
C ARG A 547 27.76 -9.97 19.99
N SER A 548 28.12 -8.71 20.25
CA SER A 548 29.38 -8.44 20.91
C SER A 548 29.37 -9.16 22.27
N TYR A 549 30.35 -10.03 22.50
CA TYR A 549 30.51 -10.76 23.74
C TYR A 549 31.09 -9.90 24.87
N PHE A 550 31.29 -8.60 24.62
CA PHE A 550 31.84 -7.63 25.59
C PHE A 550 30.99 -6.36 25.59
N THR A 551 30.90 -5.73 26.74
CA THR A 551 30.31 -4.39 26.92
C THR A 551 31.43 -3.41 27.22
N PHE A 552 31.35 -2.21 26.60
CA PHE A 552 32.25 -1.10 26.93
C PHE A 552 31.90 -0.52 28.30
N THR A 553 32.88 0.10 28.94
CA THR A 553 32.68 0.85 30.20
C THR A 553 31.72 2.03 29.96
N GLU A 554 30.78 2.23 30.90
CA GLU A 554 29.85 3.36 30.82
C GLU A 554 30.56 4.65 31.27
N GLU A 555 30.47 5.70 30.45
CA GLU A 555 30.92 7.04 30.78
C GLU A 555 29.75 8.01 30.86
N LYS A 556 29.76 8.92 31.81
CA LYS A 556 28.69 9.91 31.97
C LYS A 556 28.81 11.01 30.95
N ILE A 557 27.74 11.23 30.19
CA ILE A 557 27.60 12.34 29.24
C ILE A 557 26.62 13.34 29.83
N SER A 558 27.00 14.61 29.89
CA SER A 558 26.12 15.69 30.29
C SER A 558 25.07 15.91 29.21
N ILE A 559 23.79 15.74 29.56
CA ILE A 559 22.64 16.02 28.69
C ILE A 559 21.93 17.21 29.33
N GLY A 560 22.19 18.43 28.86
CA GLY A 560 21.54 19.70 29.17
C GLY A 560 21.01 19.94 30.55
#